data_de33e3ffc598c23d36a8706810f970f0
#
_entry.id   de33e3ffc598c23d36a8706810f970f0
#
_cell.length_a   1.000
_cell.length_b   1.000
_cell.length_c   1.000
_cell.angle_alpha   90.00
_cell.angle_beta   90.00
_cell.angle_gamma   90.00
#
_symmetry.space_group_name_H-M   'P 1'
#
loop_
_entity.id
_entity.type
_entity.pdbx_description
1 polymer ?
#
loop_
_entity_poly.entity_id
_entity_poly.type
_entity_poly.pdbx_seq_one_letter_code
_entity_poly.pdbx_strand_id
1 'polypeptide(L)'
;MSWGCALLARIQGIDLANIKTFVIKHKWRILIILVLIYAGTKAYDHFFPTEVKRGGVQTVTTMVLEKKDVPLVIESTGTVAAANIVDIRPMITNTVKEIHIKEGQDVKKGQLLFTLDDRNDRANYDRAKALADDAQRQLQRAKELVAKNFISKAGLDTAEANAKSAMATARAAEVQLSFDSIRSPIDGRAGIINVFPGSLVQASNVVVSSTTSTATSTTGAMVTITQIDPINVQFIVAENNIPLLMQNDIANLKVLVTVGNNLTQIYEGKVIVVDNQVDPAIGAVRVKAQIPNQKRTLLPGQFARIKLEANTLKDAIVIPSQAVVINPRGRFVYVVGQDDKVSLRPIKVTYEYQGNAAITGVEVGERIVIEGKQNLRPGVKIREAKVTPPAKPATAESKPTDVKPSEAKPSESKPTEKK
;
A
#
# COMPACT_ATOMS: atom_id res chain seq x y z
N MET A 1 -8.58 2.62 53.91
CA MET A 1 -8.84 3.90 54.60
C MET A 1 -9.44 3.61 56.01
N SER A 2 -8.74 2.95 56.92
CA SER A 2 -9.29 2.80 58.30
C SER A 2 -8.23 2.46 59.38
N TRP A 3 -6.95 2.77 59.15
CA TRP A 3 -5.91 2.52 60.14
C TRP A 3 -5.19 3.79 60.64
N GLY A 4 -5.54 4.96 60.09
CA GLY A 4 -4.93 6.26 60.47
C GLY A 4 -5.59 6.99 61.61
N CYS A 5 -6.85 6.70 61.98
CA CYS A 5 -7.60 7.43 63.00
C CYS A 5 -7.46 6.88 64.44
N ALA A 6 -6.96 5.66 64.61
CA ALA A 6 -6.83 5.06 65.95
C ALA A 6 -5.55 5.45 66.71
N LEU A 7 -4.55 6.01 66.02
CA LEU A 7 -3.28 6.41 66.66
C LEU A 7 -3.28 7.86 67.19
N LEU A 8 -4.18 8.72 66.72
CA LEU A 8 -4.30 10.11 67.13
C LEU A 8 -5.16 10.33 68.40
N ALA A 9 -5.98 9.32 68.78
CA ALA A 9 -6.85 9.41 69.96
C ALA A 9 -6.15 9.03 71.29
N ARG A 10 -4.88 8.60 71.26
CA ARG A 10 -4.16 8.13 72.49
C ARG A 10 -3.12 9.14 73.03
N ILE A 11 -3.01 10.33 72.42
CA ILE A 11 -2.03 11.35 72.83
C ILE A 11 -2.66 12.51 73.64
N GLN A 12 -3.98 12.55 73.82
CA GLN A 12 -4.68 13.68 74.51
C GLN A 12 -4.77 13.52 76.05
N GLY A 13 -4.07 12.56 76.66
CA GLY A 13 -4.13 12.34 78.13
C GLY A 13 -2.83 12.58 78.89
N ILE A 14 -1.85 13.25 78.30
CA ILE A 14 -0.57 13.51 78.99
C ILE A 14 -0.60 14.92 79.58
N ASP A 15 -0.83 14.98 80.90
CA ASP A 15 -0.81 16.22 81.69
C ASP A 15 0.54 16.95 81.56
N LEU A 16 0.52 18.14 80.92
CA LEU A 16 1.72 18.94 80.68
C LEU A 16 2.44 19.36 81.98
N ALA A 17 1.76 19.28 83.13
CA ALA A 17 2.34 19.53 84.43
C ALA A 17 3.30 18.44 84.91
N ASN A 18 2.97 17.15 84.60
CA ASN A 18 3.81 16.00 84.95
C ASN A 18 5.07 15.88 84.06
N ILE A 19 5.02 16.35 82.84
CA ILE A 19 6.17 16.34 81.91
C ILE A 19 7.25 17.34 82.41
N LYS A 20 6.86 18.54 82.87
CA LYS A 20 7.83 19.53 83.37
C LYS A 20 8.59 19.04 84.59
N THR A 21 7.92 18.35 85.53
CA THR A 21 8.56 17.82 86.74
C THR A 21 9.43 16.60 86.41
N PHE A 22 9.03 15.74 85.45
CA PHE A 22 9.83 14.62 85.02
C PHE A 22 11.08 15.04 84.24
N VAL A 23 10.96 16.05 83.39
CA VAL A 23 12.10 16.62 82.61
C VAL A 23 13.10 17.32 83.50
N ILE A 24 12.63 18.03 84.52
CA ILE A 24 13.51 18.72 85.49
C ILE A 24 14.28 17.72 86.39
N LYS A 25 13.63 16.61 86.78
CA LYS A 25 14.23 15.59 87.66
C LYS A 25 15.21 14.66 86.89
N HIS A 26 15.05 14.53 85.56
CA HIS A 26 15.90 13.69 84.71
C HIS A 26 16.65 14.44 83.61
N LYS A 27 16.75 15.76 83.71
CA LYS A 27 17.41 16.61 82.69
C LYS A 27 18.83 16.13 82.30
N TRP A 28 19.58 15.62 83.30
CA TRP A 28 20.89 15.06 83.02
C TRP A 28 20.86 13.74 82.25
N ARG A 29 19.88 12.90 82.53
CA ARG A 29 19.70 11.63 81.80
C ARG A 29 19.23 11.83 80.37
N ILE A 30 18.34 12.82 80.13
CA ILE A 30 17.88 13.16 78.78
C ILE A 30 19.02 13.78 77.98
N LEU A 31 19.85 14.65 78.63
CA LEU A 31 20.99 15.23 77.98
C LEU A 31 22.04 14.17 77.61
N ILE A 32 22.30 13.22 78.46
CA ILE A 32 23.18 12.04 78.16
C ILE A 32 22.66 11.23 76.99
N ILE A 33 21.35 10.96 76.94
CA ILE A 33 20.74 10.22 75.83
C ILE A 33 20.86 10.98 74.50
N LEU A 34 20.61 12.32 74.53
CA LEU A 34 20.78 13.15 73.33
C LEU A 34 22.24 13.20 72.86
N VAL A 35 23.20 13.29 73.78
CA VAL A 35 24.62 13.24 73.45
C VAL A 35 25.02 11.87 72.89
N LEU A 36 24.49 10.77 73.44
CA LEU A 36 24.72 9.42 72.92
C LEU A 36 24.11 9.23 71.54
N ILE A 37 22.90 9.75 71.31
CA ILE A 37 22.27 9.69 69.96
C ILE A 37 23.10 10.55 68.98
N TYR A 38 23.54 11.75 69.37
CA TYR A 38 24.39 12.60 68.51
C TYR A 38 25.76 11.97 68.27
N ALA A 39 26.39 11.38 69.31
CA ALA A 39 27.62 10.64 69.13
C ALA A 39 27.43 9.38 68.26
N GLY A 40 26.30 8.68 68.40
CA GLY A 40 25.92 7.52 67.61
C GLY A 40 25.77 7.85 66.12
N THR A 41 25.07 8.99 65.79
CA THR A 41 24.91 9.44 64.43
C THR A 41 26.23 9.87 63.79
N LYS A 42 27.07 10.57 64.57
CA LYS A 42 28.43 10.95 64.13
C LYS A 42 29.36 9.71 63.96
N ALA A 43 29.27 8.75 64.85
CA ALA A 43 30.02 7.51 64.70
C ALA A 43 29.50 6.69 63.54
N TYR A 44 28.16 6.66 63.29
CA TYR A 44 27.60 5.97 62.15
C TYR A 44 28.04 6.56 60.81
N ASP A 45 28.05 7.89 60.67
CA ASP A 45 28.56 8.60 59.49
C ASP A 45 30.08 8.41 59.32
N HIS A 46 30.84 8.21 60.43
CA HIS A 46 32.28 8.00 60.35
C HIS A 46 32.66 6.53 60.06
N PHE A 47 31.92 5.55 60.59
CA PHE A 47 32.18 4.11 60.37
C PHE A 47 31.51 3.54 59.10
N PHE A 48 30.43 4.17 58.66
CA PHE A 48 29.75 3.81 57.42
C PHE A 48 29.68 5.05 56.48
N PRO A 49 30.81 5.50 55.94
CA PRO A 49 30.76 6.53 54.90
C PRO A 49 29.92 5.94 53.77
N THR A 50 28.82 6.60 53.46
CA THR A 50 27.99 6.32 52.28
C THR A 50 28.89 6.61 51.09
N GLU A 51 29.57 5.58 50.57
CA GLU A 51 30.24 5.64 49.31
C GLU A 51 29.21 6.04 48.26
N VAL A 52 29.13 7.34 47.96
CA VAL A 52 28.61 7.79 46.69
C VAL A 52 29.49 7.10 45.65
N LYS A 53 29.02 5.97 45.11
CA LYS A 53 29.62 5.29 43.97
C LYS A 53 29.84 6.33 42.88
N ARG A 54 31.01 6.95 42.86
CA ARG A 54 31.49 7.78 41.75
C ARG A 54 31.42 6.85 40.55
N GLY A 55 30.56 7.22 39.58
CA GLY A 55 30.17 6.40 38.46
C GLY A 55 31.37 5.66 37.83
N GLY A 56 31.31 4.33 37.93
CA GLY A 56 32.28 3.47 37.25
C GLY A 56 32.24 3.79 35.75
N VAL A 57 33.42 3.74 35.13
CA VAL A 57 33.55 3.88 33.69
C VAL A 57 32.61 2.90 33.02
N GLN A 58 31.58 3.42 32.33
CA GLN A 58 30.58 2.57 31.68
C GLN A 58 31.06 2.17 30.30
N THR A 59 30.96 0.89 29.99
CA THR A 59 31.25 0.36 28.66
C THR A 59 30.07 0.65 27.73
N VAL A 60 30.34 1.31 26.62
CA VAL A 60 29.34 1.70 25.62
C VAL A 60 29.85 1.37 24.22
N THR A 61 28.91 1.13 23.32
CA THR A 61 29.20 1.03 21.87
C THR A 61 29.01 2.40 21.24
N THR A 62 30.02 2.89 20.54
CA THR A 62 29.98 4.17 19.84
C THR A 62 30.00 3.99 18.32
N MET A 63 29.52 4.99 17.61
CA MET A 63 29.58 5.10 16.16
C MET A 63 29.98 6.51 15.76
N VAL A 64 30.81 6.61 14.74
CA VAL A 64 31.17 7.90 14.11
C VAL A 64 30.06 8.29 13.14
N LEU A 65 29.65 9.56 13.17
CA LEU A 65 28.62 10.08 12.30
C LEU A 65 29.16 10.30 10.88
N GLU A 66 28.50 9.66 9.93
CA GLU A 66 28.78 9.80 8.50
C GLU A 66 27.55 10.33 7.78
N LYS A 67 27.79 11.03 6.68
CA LYS A 67 26.73 11.40 5.75
C LYS A 67 26.37 10.21 4.87
N LYS A 68 25.07 9.98 4.71
CA LYS A 68 24.55 8.94 3.80
C LYS A 68 23.30 9.47 3.09
N ASP A 69 23.15 9.07 1.84
CA ASP A 69 21.91 9.30 1.12
C ASP A 69 20.84 8.31 1.60
N VAL A 70 19.69 8.84 2.00
CA VAL A 70 18.57 8.04 2.53
C VAL A 70 17.39 8.17 1.61
N PRO A 71 16.91 7.07 1.01
CA PRO A 71 15.70 7.11 0.23
C PRO A 71 14.50 7.37 1.14
N LEU A 72 13.68 8.36 0.78
CA LEU A 72 12.40 8.62 1.41
C LEU A 72 11.38 7.64 0.82
N VAL A 73 11.06 6.60 1.57
CA VAL A 73 10.13 5.55 1.15
C VAL A 73 8.82 5.69 1.91
N ILE A 74 7.73 5.81 1.17
CA ILE A 74 6.37 5.77 1.72
C ILE A 74 5.88 4.33 1.59
N GLU A 75 5.65 3.67 2.71
CA GLU A 75 5.07 2.33 2.74
C GLU A 75 3.54 2.43 2.79
N SER A 76 2.87 1.66 1.96
CA SER A 76 1.41 1.61 1.88
C SER A 76 0.93 0.21 1.52
N THR A 77 -0.36 -0.01 1.69
CA THR A 77 -1.06 -1.20 1.21
C THR A 77 -2.06 -0.81 0.14
N GLY A 78 -2.29 -1.71 -0.79
CA GLY A 78 -3.21 -1.46 -1.88
C GLY A 78 -3.71 -2.75 -2.51
N THR A 79 -4.36 -2.60 -3.64
CA THR A 79 -4.91 -3.70 -4.42
C THR A 79 -4.45 -3.61 -5.87
N VAL A 80 -4.19 -4.76 -6.45
CA VAL A 80 -3.94 -4.90 -7.87
C VAL A 80 -5.27 -4.72 -8.61
N ALA A 81 -5.30 -3.88 -9.63
CA ALA A 81 -6.46 -3.61 -10.45
C ALA A 81 -6.11 -3.76 -11.93
N ALA A 82 -7.06 -4.17 -12.74
CA ALA A 82 -6.86 -4.16 -14.18
C ALA A 82 -6.61 -2.75 -14.71
N ALA A 83 -5.85 -2.62 -15.81
CA ALA A 83 -5.70 -1.34 -16.47
C ALA A 83 -7.05 -0.85 -17.02
N ASN A 84 -7.78 -1.75 -17.70
CA ASN A 84 -9.13 -1.52 -18.19
C ASN A 84 -9.96 -2.81 -18.02
N ILE A 85 -11.24 -2.62 -17.72
CA ILE A 85 -12.24 -3.70 -17.65
C ILE A 85 -13.42 -3.25 -18.51
N VAL A 86 -13.86 -4.09 -19.42
CA VAL A 86 -15.00 -3.82 -20.26
C VAL A 86 -15.94 -5.01 -20.29
N ASP A 87 -17.17 -4.78 -19.88
CA ASP A 87 -18.25 -5.74 -20.02
C ASP A 87 -18.83 -5.64 -21.43
N ILE A 88 -18.71 -6.72 -22.18
CA ILE A 88 -19.26 -6.82 -23.54
C ILE A 88 -20.74 -7.14 -23.42
N ARG A 89 -21.56 -6.23 -23.95
CA ARG A 89 -23.01 -6.33 -23.98
C ARG A 89 -23.52 -6.15 -25.38
N PRO A 90 -24.64 -6.83 -25.76
CA PRO A 90 -25.27 -6.61 -27.04
C PRO A 90 -25.91 -5.21 -27.10
N MET A 91 -25.85 -4.57 -28.27
CA MET A 91 -26.52 -3.28 -28.51
C MET A 91 -27.97 -3.47 -28.97
N ILE A 92 -28.29 -4.67 -29.46
CA ILE A 92 -29.65 -5.05 -29.94
C ILE A 92 -30.07 -6.36 -29.26
N THR A 93 -31.37 -6.59 -29.21
CA THR A 93 -31.95 -7.86 -28.74
C THR A 93 -31.94 -8.84 -29.92
N ASN A 94 -31.18 -9.92 -29.79
CA ASN A 94 -31.10 -10.93 -30.85
C ASN A 94 -30.56 -12.26 -30.27
N THR A 95 -30.60 -13.32 -31.08
CA THR A 95 -30.11 -14.65 -30.71
C THR A 95 -28.63 -14.79 -31.06
N VAL A 96 -27.82 -15.39 -30.15
CA VAL A 96 -26.43 -15.71 -30.42
C VAL A 96 -26.33 -16.86 -31.44
N LYS A 97 -25.71 -16.60 -32.58
CA LYS A 97 -25.48 -17.55 -33.65
C LYS A 97 -24.19 -18.34 -33.42
N GLU A 98 -23.07 -17.63 -33.23
CA GLU A 98 -21.75 -18.22 -33.07
C GLU A 98 -20.91 -17.47 -32.05
N ILE A 99 -20.01 -18.23 -31.38
CA ILE A 99 -19.03 -17.73 -30.43
C ILE A 99 -17.64 -17.98 -31.01
N HIS A 100 -16.84 -16.93 -31.23
CA HIS A 100 -15.54 -17.02 -31.91
C HIS A 100 -14.35 -17.03 -30.96
N ILE A 101 -14.59 -17.00 -29.64
CA ILE A 101 -13.56 -16.99 -28.61
C ILE A 101 -13.78 -18.12 -27.61
N LYS A 102 -12.70 -18.44 -26.88
CA LYS A 102 -12.75 -19.36 -25.74
C LYS A 102 -12.56 -18.59 -24.45
N GLU A 103 -13.07 -19.14 -23.36
CA GLU A 103 -12.83 -18.59 -22.01
C GLU A 103 -11.32 -18.55 -21.72
N GLY A 104 -10.88 -17.44 -21.11
CA GLY A 104 -9.48 -17.21 -20.80
C GLY A 104 -8.57 -16.93 -22.01
N GLN A 105 -9.12 -16.80 -23.22
CA GLN A 105 -8.36 -16.49 -24.43
C GLN A 105 -7.97 -15.01 -24.47
N ASP A 106 -6.78 -14.73 -25.01
CA ASP A 106 -6.36 -13.36 -25.32
C ASP A 106 -7.06 -12.85 -26.57
N VAL A 107 -7.58 -11.65 -26.48
CA VAL A 107 -8.28 -10.98 -27.57
C VAL A 107 -7.64 -9.62 -27.87
N LYS A 108 -7.66 -9.26 -29.15
CA LYS A 108 -7.18 -7.97 -29.64
C LYS A 108 -8.33 -7.02 -29.88
N LYS A 109 -8.07 -5.73 -29.77
CA LYS A 109 -9.02 -4.68 -30.17
C LYS A 109 -9.52 -4.89 -31.62
N GLY A 110 -10.84 -4.86 -31.81
CA GLY A 110 -11.49 -5.12 -33.10
C GLY A 110 -11.70 -6.60 -33.42
N GLN A 111 -11.18 -7.53 -32.64
CA GLN A 111 -11.40 -8.97 -32.84
C GLN A 111 -12.88 -9.31 -32.67
N LEU A 112 -13.43 -10.13 -33.59
CA LEU A 112 -14.79 -10.64 -33.50
C LEU A 112 -14.90 -11.62 -32.34
N LEU A 113 -15.91 -11.39 -31.48
CA LEU A 113 -16.17 -12.19 -30.28
C LEU A 113 -17.40 -13.06 -30.44
N PHE A 114 -18.51 -12.44 -30.87
CA PHE A 114 -19.80 -13.08 -31.05
C PHE A 114 -20.43 -12.63 -32.35
N THR A 115 -21.16 -13.52 -32.99
CA THR A 115 -22.05 -13.20 -34.10
C THR A 115 -23.49 -13.51 -33.67
N LEU A 116 -24.38 -12.55 -33.81
CA LEU A 116 -25.81 -12.71 -33.62
C LEU A 116 -26.48 -13.18 -34.91
N ASP A 117 -27.76 -13.48 -34.89
CA ASP A 117 -28.51 -13.89 -36.07
C ASP A 117 -28.82 -12.72 -37.00
N ASP A 118 -27.95 -12.50 -37.96
CA ASP A 118 -27.89 -11.37 -38.89
C ASP A 118 -28.89 -11.47 -40.07
N ARG A 119 -29.66 -12.55 -40.17
CA ARG A 119 -30.49 -12.82 -41.37
C ARG A 119 -31.47 -11.71 -41.71
N ASN A 120 -32.17 -11.16 -40.69
CA ASN A 120 -33.17 -10.11 -40.89
C ASN A 120 -32.51 -8.77 -41.20
N ASP A 121 -31.48 -8.39 -40.45
CA ASP A 121 -30.79 -7.11 -40.62
C ASP A 121 -29.99 -7.07 -41.91
N ARG A 122 -29.43 -8.20 -42.33
CA ARG A 122 -28.78 -8.37 -43.65
C ARG A 122 -29.75 -8.18 -44.80
N ALA A 123 -30.98 -8.81 -44.71
CA ALA A 123 -32.01 -8.66 -45.74
C ALA A 123 -32.47 -7.17 -45.80
N ASN A 124 -32.62 -6.51 -44.68
CA ASN A 124 -32.96 -5.10 -44.59
C ASN A 124 -31.91 -4.20 -45.19
N TYR A 125 -30.61 -4.46 -44.89
CA TYR A 125 -29.48 -3.76 -45.47
C TYR A 125 -29.41 -3.95 -46.99
N ASP A 126 -29.51 -5.17 -47.48
CA ASP A 126 -29.46 -5.48 -48.90
C ASP A 126 -30.60 -4.79 -49.68
N ARG A 127 -31.80 -4.72 -49.11
CA ARG A 127 -32.94 -3.98 -49.67
C ARG A 127 -32.65 -2.47 -49.72
N ALA A 128 -32.19 -1.89 -48.60
CA ALA A 128 -31.91 -0.46 -48.51
C ALA A 128 -30.77 -0.04 -49.45
N LYS A 129 -29.75 -0.90 -49.56
CA LYS A 129 -28.60 -0.70 -50.49
C LYS A 129 -29.05 -0.73 -51.94
N ALA A 130 -29.94 -1.70 -52.33
CA ALA A 130 -30.46 -1.75 -53.71
C ALA A 130 -31.24 -0.48 -54.06
N LEU A 131 -32.05 0.07 -53.12
CA LEU A 131 -32.74 1.34 -53.32
C LEU A 131 -31.81 2.54 -53.41
N ALA A 132 -30.71 2.57 -52.61
CA ALA A 132 -29.72 3.62 -52.70
C ALA A 132 -28.94 3.58 -54.02
N ASP A 133 -28.56 2.39 -54.47
CA ASP A 133 -27.89 2.18 -55.77
C ASP A 133 -28.81 2.60 -56.93
N ASP A 134 -30.11 2.34 -56.87
CA ASP A 134 -31.05 2.78 -57.89
C ASP A 134 -31.20 4.30 -57.90
N ALA A 135 -31.39 4.93 -56.76
CA ALA A 135 -31.48 6.38 -56.61
C ALA A 135 -30.21 7.08 -57.08
N GLN A 136 -29.04 6.46 -56.84
CA GLN A 136 -27.75 6.98 -57.32
C GLN A 136 -27.67 6.91 -58.86
N ARG A 137 -28.14 5.83 -59.48
CA ARG A 137 -28.20 5.74 -60.96
C ARG A 137 -29.19 6.76 -61.54
N GLN A 138 -30.32 7.02 -60.86
CA GLN A 138 -31.26 8.07 -61.26
C GLN A 138 -30.65 9.45 -61.18
N LEU A 139 -29.92 9.78 -60.10
CA LEU A 139 -29.20 11.03 -59.97
C LEU A 139 -28.16 11.20 -61.09
N GLN A 140 -27.41 10.15 -61.42
CA GLN A 140 -26.42 10.18 -62.50
C GLN A 140 -27.11 10.48 -63.83
N ARG A 141 -28.22 9.83 -64.17
CA ARG A 141 -28.98 10.13 -65.38
C ARG A 141 -29.53 11.55 -65.38
N ALA A 142 -30.03 12.04 -64.24
CA ALA A 142 -30.52 13.41 -64.12
C ALA A 142 -29.43 14.43 -64.36
N LYS A 143 -28.19 14.21 -63.85
CA LYS A 143 -27.02 15.06 -64.12
C LYS A 143 -26.69 15.15 -65.64
N GLU A 144 -26.73 14.00 -66.32
CA GLU A 144 -26.47 13.93 -67.76
C GLU A 144 -27.59 14.66 -68.60
N LEU A 145 -28.83 14.53 -68.16
CA LEU A 145 -29.98 15.19 -68.82
C LEU A 145 -30.00 16.73 -68.61
N VAL A 146 -29.62 17.21 -67.41
CA VAL A 146 -29.46 18.65 -67.16
C VAL A 146 -28.34 19.24 -67.98
N ALA A 147 -27.20 18.54 -68.12
CA ALA A 147 -26.07 18.97 -68.93
C ALA A 147 -26.44 19.14 -70.42
N LYS A 148 -27.48 18.41 -70.88
CA LYS A 148 -28.06 18.49 -72.19
C LYS A 148 -29.32 19.40 -72.29
N ASN A 149 -29.70 20.06 -71.16
CA ASN A 149 -30.89 20.92 -71.05
C ASN A 149 -32.23 20.18 -71.28
N PHE A 150 -32.29 18.87 -71.02
CA PHE A 150 -33.52 18.08 -71.17
C PHE A 150 -34.43 18.07 -69.91
N ILE A 151 -33.88 18.40 -68.75
CA ILE A 151 -34.65 18.55 -67.50
C ILE A 151 -34.25 19.84 -66.76
N SER A 152 -35.13 20.33 -65.89
CA SER A 152 -34.90 21.52 -65.10
C SER A 152 -33.91 21.26 -63.93
N LYS A 153 -33.33 22.31 -63.39
CA LYS A 153 -32.49 22.26 -62.19
C LYS A 153 -33.27 21.70 -61.01
N ALA A 154 -34.55 22.03 -60.85
CA ALA A 154 -35.43 21.50 -59.82
C ALA A 154 -35.56 19.97 -59.91
N GLY A 155 -35.59 19.41 -61.16
CA GLY A 155 -35.60 17.93 -61.34
C GLY A 155 -34.30 17.30 -60.90
N LEU A 156 -33.12 17.95 -61.11
CA LEU A 156 -31.84 17.50 -60.59
C LEU A 156 -31.80 17.55 -59.03
N ASP A 157 -32.26 18.68 -58.44
CA ASP A 157 -32.29 18.86 -57.00
C ASP A 157 -33.16 17.79 -56.33
N THR A 158 -34.29 17.43 -56.93
CA THR A 158 -35.14 16.35 -56.45
C THR A 158 -34.45 15.00 -56.54
N ALA A 159 -33.77 14.68 -57.64
CA ALA A 159 -33.02 13.42 -57.75
C ALA A 159 -31.85 13.35 -56.77
N GLU A 160 -31.18 14.49 -56.53
CA GLU A 160 -30.12 14.59 -55.50
C GLU A 160 -30.64 14.36 -54.08
N ALA A 161 -31.76 15.00 -53.72
CA ALA A 161 -32.40 14.80 -52.42
C ALA A 161 -32.81 13.36 -52.21
N ASN A 162 -33.39 12.71 -53.24
CA ASN A 162 -33.80 11.31 -53.19
C ASN A 162 -32.60 10.37 -53.01
N ALA A 163 -31.50 10.61 -53.74
CA ALA A 163 -30.26 9.81 -53.64
C ALA A 163 -29.67 9.97 -52.25
N LYS A 164 -29.60 11.18 -51.69
CA LYS A 164 -29.10 11.43 -50.33
C LYS A 164 -29.95 10.73 -49.29
N SER A 165 -31.29 10.77 -49.41
CA SER A 165 -32.20 10.10 -48.51
C SER A 165 -32.03 8.59 -48.54
N ALA A 166 -32.00 7.97 -49.73
CA ALA A 166 -31.81 6.55 -49.88
C ALA A 166 -30.44 6.07 -49.36
N MET A 167 -29.38 6.84 -49.59
CA MET A 167 -28.06 6.55 -48.99
C MET A 167 -28.08 6.65 -47.46
N ALA A 168 -28.77 7.61 -46.87
CA ALA A 168 -28.87 7.71 -45.43
C ALA A 168 -29.61 6.51 -44.85
N THR A 169 -30.66 6.04 -45.51
CA THR A 169 -31.41 4.83 -45.13
C THR A 169 -30.53 3.57 -45.19
N ALA A 170 -29.74 3.43 -46.27
CA ALA A 170 -28.80 2.30 -46.42
C ALA A 170 -27.73 2.31 -45.32
N ARG A 171 -27.17 3.49 -44.97
CA ARG A 171 -26.22 3.62 -43.86
C ARG A 171 -26.85 3.27 -42.51
N ALA A 172 -28.09 3.65 -42.26
CA ALA A 172 -28.79 3.29 -41.05
C ALA A 172 -28.94 1.76 -40.91
N ALA A 173 -29.31 1.08 -42.02
CA ALA A 173 -29.40 -0.36 -42.07
C ALA A 173 -28.03 -1.05 -41.93
N GLU A 174 -26.96 -0.46 -42.47
CA GLU A 174 -25.57 -0.94 -42.32
C GLU A 174 -25.11 -0.88 -40.85
N VAL A 175 -25.39 0.23 -40.17
CA VAL A 175 -25.09 0.38 -38.75
C VAL A 175 -25.86 -0.65 -37.93
N GLN A 176 -27.16 -0.87 -38.23
CA GLN A 176 -27.98 -1.87 -37.57
C GLN A 176 -27.37 -3.29 -37.72
N LEU A 177 -26.99 -3.68 -38.94
CA LEU A 177 -26.33 -4.94 -39.25
C LEU A 177 -24.96 -5.07 -38.53
N SER A 178 -24.27 -3.96 -38.34
CA SER A 178 -22.98 -3.96 -37.64
C SER A 178 -23.09 -4.38 -36.19
N PHE A 179 -24.22 -4.15 -35.54
CA PHE A 179 -24.48 -4.55 -34.14
C PHE A 179 -24.62 -6.05 -33.95
N ASP A 180 -24.88 -6.82 -35.02
CA ASP A 180 -24.86 -8.28 -34.96
C ASP A 180 -23.45 -8.87 -34.85
N SER A 181 -22.42 -8.08 -35.17
CA SER A 181 -21.03 -8.47 -35.06
C SER A 181 -20.39 -7.82 -33.85
N ILE A 182 -20.37 -8.52 -32.73
CA ILE A 182 -19.83 -8.02 -31.45
C ILE A 182 -18.30 -8.19 -31.43
N ARG A 183 -17.58 -7.06 -31.29
CA ARG A 183 -16.13 -6.99 -31.33
C ARG A 183 -15.55 -6.46 -30.02
N SER A 184 -14.30 -6.82 -29.71
CA SER A 184 -13.59 -6.28 -28.57
C SER A 184 -13.22 -4.80 -28.77
N PRO A 185 -13.54 -3.89 -27.83
CA PRO A 185 -13.12 -2.50 -27.87
C PRO A 185 -11.67 -2.30 -27.40
N ILE A 186 -11.11 -3.27 -26.67
CA ILE A 186 -9.76 -3.20 -26.06
C ILE A 186 -8.98 -4.49 -26.30
N ASP A 187 -7.67 -4.41 -26.12
CA ASP A 187 -6.81 -5.57 -25.97
C ASP A 187 -6.94 -6.14 -24.55
N GLY A 188 -7.05 -7.44 -24.39
CA GLY A 188 -7.18 -8.03 -23.05
C GLY A 188 -7.41 -9.52 -23.08
N ARG A 189 -7.83 -10.06 -21.95
CA ARG A 189 -8.17 -11.47 -21.79
C ARG A 189 -9.66 -11.63 -21.53
N ALA A 190 -10.29 -12.53 -22.26
CA ALA A 190 -11.68 -12.89 -22.07
C ALA A 190 -11.86 -13.62 -20.73
N GLY A 191 -12.85 -13.21 -19.96
CA GLY A 191 -13.30 -13.91 -18.76
C GLY A 191 -14.18 -15.10 -19.07
N ILE A 192 -15.07 -15.43 -18.13
CA ILE A 192 -16.10 -16.48 -18.29
C ILE A 192 -17.14 -15.99 -19.27
N ILE A 193 -17.58 -16.85 -20.17
CA ILE A 193 -18.62 -16.59 -21.17
C ILE A 193 -19.97 -17.00 -20.59
N ASN A 194 -20.88 -16.04 -20.45
CA ASN A 194 -22.19 -16.27 -19.80
C ASN A 194 -23.33 -16.63 -20.80
N VAL A 195 -22.99 -16.84 -22.05
CA VAL A 195 -23.96 -17.08 -23.12
C VAL A 195 -23.56 -18.29 -23.96
N PHE A 196 -24.55 -18.93 -24.57
CA PHE A 196 -24.35 -20.09 -25.45
C PHE A 196 -24.96 -19.83 -26.82
N PRO A 197 -24.52 -20.53 -27.88
CA PRO A 197 -25.20 -20.49 -29.16
C PRO A 197 -26.67 -20.87 -28.98
N GLY A 198 -27.58 -20.07 -29.56
CA GLY A 198 -29.04 -20.20 -29.38
C GLY A 198 -29.62 -19.38 -28.21
N SER A 199 -28.81 -18.79 -27.35
CA SER A 199 -29.30 -17.92 -26.28
C SER A 199 -29.83 -16.61 -26.84
N LEU A 200 -30.98 -16.16 -26.36
CA LEU A 200 -31.50 -14.81 -26.62
C LEU A 200 -30.78 -13.81 -25.69
N VAL A 201 -30.11 -12.85 -26.26
CA VAL A 201 -29.46 -11.74 -25.55
C VAL A 201 -30.24 -10.44 -25.75
N GLN A 202 -30.32 -9.63 -24.71
CA GLN A 202 -31.10 -8.41 -24.75
C GLN A 202 -30.18 -7.19 -24.55
N ALA A 203 -30.47 -6.12 -25.30
CA ALA A 203 -29.85 -4.81 -25.04
C ALA A 203 -30.32 -4.34 -23.66
N SER A 204 -29.44 -4.44 -22.66
CA SER A 204 -29.75 -4.05 -21.29
C SER A 204 -29.72 -2.53 -21.17
N ASN A 205 -30.87 -1.90 -21.14
CA ASN A 205 -31.00 -0.62 -20.48
C ASN A 205 -30.99 -0.87 -18.96
N VAL A 206 -29.83 -0.82 -18.35
CA VAL A 206 -29.74 -0.79 -16.88
C VAL A 206 -30.23 0.57 -16.43
N VAL A 207 -31.51 0.69 -16.17
CA VAL A 207 -32.06 1.72 -15.28
C VAL A 207 -31.54 1.32 -13.89
N VAL A 208 -30.51 1.99 -13.40
CA VAL A 208 -30.06 1.88 -12.00
C VAL A 208 -31.17 2.48 -11.14
N SER A 209 -32.17 1.66 -10.79
CA SER A 209 -33.11 1.99 -9.76
C SER A 209 -32.44 1.86 -8.41
N SER A 210 -32.06 2.98 -7.82
CA SER A 210 -31.27 3.13 -6.58
C SER A 210 -32.07 2.82 -5.31
N THR A 211 -32.86 1.77 -5.29
CA THR A 211 -33.64 1.42 -4.09
C THR A 211 -33.77 -0.09 -3.93
N THR A 212 -32.69 -0.79 -3.73
CA THR A 212 -32.64 -2.02 -2.89
C THR A 212 -31.28 -2.64 -3.00
N SER A 213 -30.55 -2.66 -1.90
CA SER A 213 -29.22 -3.24 -1.73
C SER A 213 -29.25 -4.77 -1.74
N THR A 214 -29.42 -5.34 -2.90
CA THR A 214 -29.03 -6.74 -3.16
C THR A 214 -28.60 -6.79 -4.63
N ALA A 215 -27.44 -6.21 -4.91
CA ALA A 215 -26.86 -6.20 -6.23
C ALA A 215 -26.23 -7.56 -6.54
N THR A 216 -27.06 -8.54 -6.87
CA THR A 216 -26.62 -9.63 -7.73
C THR A 216 -26.82 -9.16 -9.17
N SER A 217 -26.02 -8.20 -9.60
CA SER A 217 -26.04 -7.70 -10.97
C SER A 217 -25.18 -8.58 -11.87
N THR A 218 -25.63 -9.79 -12.10
CA THR A 218 -25.20 -10.60 -13.25
C THR A 218 -26.06 -10.27 -14.46
N THR A 219 -26.25 -8.98 -14.74
CA THR A 219 -27.21 -8.57 -15.74
C THR A 219 -26.49 -8.26 -17.05
N GLY A 220 -26.55 -9.21 -17.99
CA GLY A 220 -26.43 -8.90 -19.40
C GLY A 220 -25.03 -8.81 -20.01
N ALA A 221 -23.95 -8.99 -19.27
CA ALA A 221 -22.62 -9.10 -19.87
C ALA A 221 -22.45 -10.49 -20.47
N MET A 222 -22.18 -10.56 -21.78
CA MET A 222 -21.89 -11.81 -22.48
C MET A 222 -20.51 -12.35 -22.07
N VAL A 223 -19.53 -11.46 -21.95
CA VAL A 223 -18.16 -11.73 -21.46
C VAL A 223 -17.58 -10.43 -20.93
N THR A 224 -16.72 -10.52 -19.92
CA THR A 224 -15.92 -9.39 -19.45
C THR A 224 -14.51 -9.51 -20.03
N ILE A 225 -14.00 -8.46 -20.67
CA ILE A 225 -12.63 -8.39 -21.16
C ILE A 225 -11.82 -7.56 -20.19
N THR A 226 -10.73 -8.15 -19.70
CA THR A 226 -9.86 -7.53 -18.71
C THR A 226 -8.46 -7.33 -19.29
N GLN A 227 -7.98 -6.09 -19.30
CA GLN A 227 -6.61 -5.78 -19.65
C GLN A 227 -5.72 -5.99 -18.44
N ILE A 228 -4.88 -7.02 -18.48
CA ILE A 228 -3.98 -7.42 -17.40
C ILE A 228 -2.50 -7.10 -17.66
N ASP A 229 -2.15 -6.62 -18.86
CA ASP A 229 -0.83 -6.14 -19.23
C ASP A 229 -0.97 -4.87 -20.08
N PRO A 230 -0.45 -3.72 -19.59
CA PRO A 230 0.04 -3.49 -18.24
C PRO A 230 -1.06 -3.62 -17.19
N ILE A 231 -0.69 -3.83 -15.92
CA ILE A 231 -1.62 -3.90 -14.78
C ILE A 231 -1.43 -2.70 -13.88
N ASN A 232 -2.48 -2.27 -13.21
CA ASN A 232 -2.43 -1.16 -12.26
C ASN A 232 -2.41 -1.65 -10.82
N VAL A 233 -1.81 -0.86 -9.94
CA VAL A 233 -1.94 -1.01 -8.49
C VAL A 233 -2.53 0.27 -7.94
N GLN A 234 -3.59 0.15 -7.15
CA GLN A 234 -4.25 1.26 -6.47
C GLN A 234 -3.90 1.19 -5.00
N PHE A 235 -3.43 2.30 -4.44
CA PHE A 235 -3.06 2.42 -3.03
C PHE A 235 -3.36 3.82 -2.52
N ILE A 236 -3.28 3.99 -1.22
CA ILE A 236 -3.55 5.26 -0.55
C ILE A 236 -2.27 5.84 0.03
N VAL A 237 -2.13 7.16 0.00
CA VAL A 237 -1.04 7.88 0.63
C VAL A 237 -1.63 8.88 1.60
N ALA A 238 -1.20 8.86 2.86
CA ALA A 238 -1.69 9.75 3.89
C ALA A 238 -1.38 11.23 3.56
N GLU A 239 -2.26 12.13 3.95
CA GLU A 239 -2.20 13.56 3.65
C GLU A 239 -0.86 14.20 4.06
N ASN A 240 -0.28 13.81 5.18
CA ASN A 240 1.01 14.30 5.65
C ASN A 240 2.18 14.01 4.70
N ASN A 241 2.05 13.02 3.81
CA ASN A 241 3.05 12.65 2.82
C ASN A 241 2.82 13.28 1.44
N ILE A 242 1.69 13.99 1.24
CA ILE A 242 1.37 14.65 -0.04
C ILE A 242 2.45 15.66 -0.46
N PRO A 243 2.99 16.52 0.43
CA PRO A 243 4.04 17.46 0.05
C PRO A 243 5.27 16.78 -0.54
N LEU A 244 5.61 15.57 -0.08
CA LEU A 244 6.73 14.78 -0.63
C LEU A 244 6.45 14.28 -2.05
N LEU A 245 5.18 13.98 -2.36
CA LEU A 245 4.78 13.56 -3.71
C LEU A 245 4.78 14.73 -4.69
N MET A 246 4.29 15.89 -4.24
CA MET A 246 4.13 17.07 -5.11
C MET A 246 5.43 17.81 -5.39
N GLN A 247 6.49 17.60 -4.59
CA GLN A 247 7.81 18.18 -4.82
C GLN A 247 8.56 17.53 -5.99
N ASN A 248 8.13 16.34 -6.41
CA ASN A 248 8.76 15.57 -7.48
C ASN A 248 7.83 15.48 -8.69
N ASP A 249 8.43 15.24 -9.85
CA ASP A 249 7.67 14.89 -11.04
C ASP A 249 7.05 13.49 -10.84
N ILE A 250 5.72 13.45 -10.78
CA ILE A 250 4.93 12.25 -10.48
C ILE A 250 5.31 11.09 -11.40
N ALA A 251 5.62 11.39 -12.68
CA ALA A 251 5.98 10.37 -13.66
C ALA A 251 7.32 9.67 -13.38
N ASN A 252 8.17 10.26 -12.56
CA ASN A 252 9.48 9.71 -12.20
C ASN A 252 9.47 8.90 -10.88
N LEU A 253 8.34 8.90 -10.16
CA LEU A 253 8.21 8.17 -8.90
C LEU A 253 8.18 6.66 -9.14
N LYS A 254 9.18 5.96 -8.60
CA LYS A 254 9.27 4.51 -8.66
C LYS A 254 8.44 3.87 -7.56
N VAL A 255 7.75 2.81 -7.93
CA VAL A 255 6.94 2.02 -7.02
C VAL A 255 7.42 0.58 -7.04
N LEU A 256 7.76 0.06 -5.87
CA LEU A 256 8.09 -1.34 -5.66
C LEU A 256 6.88 -2.03 -5.05
N VAL A 257 6.41 -3.07 -5.69
CA VAL A 257 5.20 -3.79 -5.30
C VAL A 257 5.52 -5.23 -4.99
N THR A 258 5.04 -5.70 -3.85
CA THR A 258 5.11 -7.12 -3.45
C THR A 258 3.70 -7.64 -3.22
N VAL A 259 3.40 -8.84 -3.72
CA VAL A 259 2.06 -9.45 -3.66
C VAL A 259 2.11 -10.77 -2.91
N GLY A 260 1.12 -10.99 -2.05
CA GLY A 260 1.00 -12.20 -1.24
C GLY A 260 2.08 -12.32 -0.16
N ASN A 261 2.42 -13.55 0.23
CA ASN A 261 3.42 -13.84 1.26
C ASN A 261 4.85 -13.93 0.71
N ASN A 262 5.02 -13.84 -0.60
CA ASN A 262 6.31 -13.97 -1.27
C ASN A 262 7.01 -12.60 -1.33
N LEU A 263 7.65 -12.21 -0.23
CA LEU A 263 8.37 -10.93 -0.11
C LEU A 263 9.61 -10.82 -1.02
N THR A 264 10.02 -11.92 -1.65
CA THR A 264 11.19 -11.95 -2.54
C THR A 264 10.87 -11.51 -3.96
N GLN A 265 9.61 -11.57 -4.39
CA GLN A 265 9.21 -11.18 -5.73
C GLN A 265 8.75 -9.72 -5.73
N ILE A 266 9.63 -8.85 -6.19
CA ILE A 266 9.39 -7.41 -6.28
C ILE A 266 9.06 -7.07 -7.73
N TYR A 267 7.96 -6.34 -7.91
CA TYR A 267 7.53 -5.80 -9.21
C TYR A 267 7.79 -4.30 -9.20
N GLU A 268 8.47 -3.82 -10.21
CA GLU A 268 8.74 -2.39 -10.38
C GLU A 268 7.68 -1.75 -11.27
N GLY A 269 7.21 -0.59 -10.87
CA GLY A 269 6.24 0.20 -11.60
C GLY A 269 6.50 1.70 -11.47
N LYS A 270 5.65 2.49 -12.14
CA LYS A 270 5.67 3.94 -12.09
C LYS A 270 4.31 4.47 -11.69
N VAL A 271 4.30 5.57 -10.96
CA VAL A 271 3.07 6.30 -10.67
C VAL A 271 2.55 6.93 -11.96
N ILE A 272 1.26 6.74 -12.25
CA ILE A 272 0.60 7.35 -13.41
C ILE A 272 -0.35 8.46 -13.00
N VAL A 273 -1.00 8.32 -11.85
CA VAL A 273 -2.00 9.28 -11.37
C VAL A 273 -1.94 9.36 -9.84
N VAL A 274 -1.93 10.57 -9.35
CA VAL A 274 -2.28 10.91 -7.96
C VAL A 274 -3.62 11.62 -8.05
N ASP A 275 -4.59 11.19 -7.27
CA ASP A 275 -5.93 11.80 -7.25
C ASP A 275 -5.82 13.27 -6.85
N ASN A 276 -6.68 14.11 -7.38
CA ASN A 276 -6.73 15.54 -7.09
C ASN A 276 -7.56 15.88 -5.84
N GLN A 277 -8.14 14.87 -5.20
CA GLN A 277 -8.99 15.00 -4.04
C GLN A 277 -8.50 14.12 -2.88
N VAL A 278 -8.42 14.71 -1.68
CA VAL A 278 -8.22 13.98 -0.44
C VAL A 278 -9.53 13.40 0.01
N ASP A 279 -9.57 12.11 0.33
CA ASP A 279 -10.72 11.47 0.93
C ASP A 279 -10.81 11.88 2.41
N PRO A 280 -11.82 12.70 2.82
CA PRO A 280 -11.90 13.23 4.18
C PRO A 280 -12.20 12.16 5.24
N ALA A 281 -12.73 11.01 4.84
CA ALA A 281 -13.06 9.94 5.77
C ALA A 281 -11.80 9.22 6.29
N ILE A 282 -10.74 9.19 5.48
CA ILE A 282 -9.50 8.48 5.79
C ILE A 282 -8.26 9.39 5.83
N GLY A 283 -8.39 10.69 5.47
CA GLY A 283 -7.28 11.65 5.40
C GLY A 283 -6.16 11.20 4.46
N ALA A 284 -6.51 10.65 3.30
CA ALA A 284 -5.56 10.10 2.35
C ALA A 284 -5.95 10.38 0.91
N VAL A 285 -4.95 10.32 0.00
CA VAL A 285 -5.11 10.46 -1.44
C VAL A 285 -4.93 9.11 -2.11
N ARG A 286 -5.75 8.82 -3.12
CA ARG A 286 -5.62 7.62 -3.95
C ARG A 286 -4.54 7.83 -5.00
N VAL A 287 -3.70 6.83 -5.13
CA VAL A 287 -2.61 6.81 -6.10
C VAL A 287 -2.73 5.55 -6.96
N LYS A 288 -2.50 5.71 -8.27
CA LYS A 288 -2.41 4.60 -9.22
C LYS A 288 -1.00 4.51 -9.77
N ALA A 289 -0.43 3.31 -9.72
CA ALA A 289 0.82 2.98 -10.37
C ALA A 289 0.59 1.89 -11.42
N GLN A 290 1.34 1.95 -12.51
CA GLN A 290 1.31 0.97 -13.59
C GLN A 290 2.54 0.09 -13.54
N ILE A 291 2.33 -1.21 -13.71
CA ILE A 291 3.36 -2.25 -13.66
C ILE A 291 3.28 -3.09 -14.92
N PRO A 292 4.40 -3.38 -15.59
CA PRO A 292 4.45 -4.37 -16.65
C PRO A 292 4.12 -5.77 -16.11
N ASN A 293 3.20 -6.48 -16.74
CA ASN A 293 2.76 -7.81 -16.31
C ASN A 293 2.81 -8.85 -17.43
N GLN A 294 3.88 -8.83 -18.24
CA GLN A 294 4.04 -9.73 -19.37
C GLN A 294 3.93 -11.21 -19.00
N LYS A 295 4.43 -11.58 -17.82
CA LYS A 295 4.33 -12.96 -17.29
C LYS A 295 2.96 -13.30 -16.72
N ARG A 296 2.04 -12.33 -16.60
CA ARG A 296 0.67 -12.49 -16.06
C ARG A 296 0.61 -13.13 -14.69
N THR A 297 1.62 -12.87 -13.88
CA THR A 297 1.69 -13.36 -12.49
C THR A 297 0.82 -12.54 -11.54
N LEU A 298 0.54 -11.28 -11.88
CA LEU A 298 -0.34 -10.41 -11.14
C LEU A 298 -1.78 -10.53 -11.68
N LEU A 299 -2.71 -10.74 -10.77
CA LEU A 299 -4.14 -10.81 -11.08
C LEU A 299 -4.89 -9.68 -10.37
N PRO A 300 -5.89 -9.07 -11.01
CA PRO A 300 -6.77 -8.10 -10.37
C PRO A 300 -7.42 -8.67 -9.11
N GLY A 301 -7.56 -7.85 -8.07
CA GLY A 301 -8.12 -8.23 -6.77
C GLY A 301 -7.09 -8.70 -5.73
N GLN A 302 -5.83 -8.92 -6.10
CA GLN A 302 -4.78 -9.30 -5.15
C GLN A 302 -4.40 -8.12 -4.25
N PHE A 303 -4.15 -8.39 -2.96
CA PHE A 303 -3.57 -7.41 -2.06
C PHE A 303 -2.07 -7.25 -2.32
N ALA A 304 -1.61 -6.00 -2.30
CA ALA A 304 -0.24 -5.64 -2.55
C ALA A 304 0.32 -4.75 -1.44
N ARG A 305 1.60 -4.95 -1.11
CA ARG A 305 2.39 -4.03 -0.29
C ARG A 305 3.20 -3.16 -1.23
N ILE A 306 3.13 -1.87 -1.00
CA ILE A 306 3.72 -0.87 -1.87
C ILE A 306 4.79 -0.10 -1.11
N LYS A 307 5.95 0.06 -1.74
CA LYS A 307 7.02 0.96 -1.32
C LYS A 307 7.20 1.98 -2.42
N LEU A 308 6.79 3.21 -2.14
CA LEU A 308 6.92 4.33 -3.04
C LEU A 308 8.19 5.10 -2.70
N GLU A 309 9.16 5.15 -3.59
CA GLU A 309 10.36 5.95 -3.46
C GLU A 309 10.04 7.39 -3.86
N ALA A 310 9.77 8.23 -2.86
CA ALA A 310 9.33 9.60 -3.09
C ALA A 310 10.49 10.55 -3.39
N ASN A 311 11.61 10.43 -2.66
CA ASN A 311 12.79 11.29 -2.80
C ASN A 311 14.01 10.63 -2.15
N THR A 312 15.17 11.27 -2.28
CA THR A 312 16.39 10.88 -1.56
C THR A 312 16.89 12.08 -0.77
N LEU A 313 16.95 11.95 0.55
CA LEU A 313 17.62 12.91 1.41
C LEU A 313 19.12 12.75 1.19
N LYS A 314 19.72 13.70 0.47
CA LYS A 314 21.16 13.74 0.25
C LYS A 314 21.87 14.23 1.49
N ASP A 315 23.07 13.70 1.74
CA ASP A 315 23.95 14.15 2.84
C ASP A 315 23.31 14.09 4.24
N ALA A 316 22.34 13.19 4.49
CA ALA A 316 21.71 13.05 5.79
C ALA A 316 22.63 12.35 6.80
N ILE A 317 22.64 12.82 8.04
CA ILE A 317 23.30 12.11 9.14
C ILE A 317 22.36 11.03 9.64
N VAL A 318 22.77 9.77 9.50
CA VAL A 318 21.95 8.59 9.80
C VAL A 318 22.49 7.88 11.01
N ILE A 319 21.63 7.62 11.98
CA ILE A 319 21.94 6.87 13.18
C ILE A 319 20.93 5.72 13.37
N PRO A 320 21.32 4.61 14.01
CA PRO A 320 20.35 3.61 14.46
C PRO A 320 19.32 4.24 15.40
N SER A 321 18.03 3.97 15.20
CA SER A 321 16.95 4.52 16.04
C SER A 321 17.12 4.18 17.53
N GLN A 322 17.81 3.07 17.82
CA GLN A 322 18.17 2.71 19.19
C GLN A 322 19.14 3.70 19.86
N ALA A 323 19.87 4.53 19.13
CA ALA A 323 20.75 5.55 19.71
C ALA A 323 19.97 6.76 20.24
N VAL A 324 18.73 6.97 19.78
CA VAL A 324 17.89 8.08 20.18
C VAL A 324 17.36 7.85 21.61
N VAL A 325 17.51 8.86 22.44
CA VAL A 325 16.98 8.92 23.81
C VAL A 325 15.73 9.81 23.80
N ILE A 326 14.59 9.24 24.17
CA ILE A 326 13.34 9.98 24.27
C ILE A 326 13.07 10.30 25.74
N ASN A 327 12.85 11.55 26.06
CA ASN A 327 12.42 11.98 27.38
C ASN A 327 11.34 13.08 27.26
N PRO A 328 10.66 13.49 28.35
CA PRO A 328 9.58 14.49 28.28
C PRO A 328 9.99 15.84 27.69
N ARG A 329 11.29 16.15 27.63
CA ARG A 329 11.82 17.42 27.10
C ARG A 329 12.16 17.32 25.59
N GLY A 330 12.05 16.13 24.97
CA GLY A 330 12.34 15.93 23.56
C GLY A 330 13.19 14.70 23.25
N ARG A 331 13.78 14.70 22.05
CA ARG A 331 14.66 13.64 21.55
C ARG A 331 16.12 14.09 21.66
N PHE A 332 16.98 13.23 22.16
CA PHE A 332 18.38 13.52 22.44
C PHE A 332 19.29 12.38 21.99
N VAL A 333 20.58 12.67 21.83
CA VAL A 333 21.64 11.66 21.67
C VAL A 333 22.77 11.95 22.66
N TYR A 334 23.48 10.92 23.06
CA TYR A 334 24.73 11.06 23.80
C TYR A 334 25.90 11.21 22.83
N VAL A 335 26.53 12.38 22.82
CA VAL A 335 27.71 12.69 22.04
C VAL A 335 28.95 12.51 22.93
N VAL A 336 29.97 11.85 22.42
CA VAL A 336 31.23 11.61 23.12
C VAL A 336 32.24 12.70 22.76
N GLY A 337 32.64 13.47 23.76
CA GLY A 337 33.66 14.51 23.60
C GLY A 337 35.10 13.95 23.54
N GLN A 338 36.07 14.83 23.33
CA GLN A 338 37.50 14.48 23.25
C GLN A 338 38.06 13.86 24.54
N ASP A 339 37.49 14.19 25.71
CA ASP A 339 37.87 13.65 27.03
C ASP A 339 37.17 12.32 27.38
N ASP A 340 36.55 11.63 26.44
CA ASP A 340 35.67 10.48 26.63
C ASP A 340 34.50 10.73 27.62
N LYS A 341 34.11 11.97 27.77
CA LYS A 341 32.93 12.38 28.51
C LYS A 341 31.71 12.48 27.60
N VAL A 342 30.59 11.97 28.07
CA VAL A 342 29.35 12.05 27.31
C VAL A 342 28.58 13.32 27.63
N SER A 343 28.06 13.98 26.60
CA SER A 343 27.14 15.10 26.68
C SER A 343 25.81 14.75 26.04
N LEU A 344 24.71 15.22 26.64
CA LEU A 344 23.38 15.00 26.08
C LEU A 344 23.04 16.18 25.15
N ARG A 345 22.86 15.90 23.85
CA ARG A 345 22.57 16.93 22.86
C ARG A 345 21.16 16.75 22.29
N PRO A 346 20.36 17.82 22.21
CA PRO A 346 19.03 17.77 21.59
C PRO A 346 19.18 17.57 20.08
N ILE A 347 18.33 16.70 19.52
CA ILE A 347 18.27 16.42 18.09
C ILE A 347 16.86 16.56 17.58
N LYS A 348 16.74 16.85 16.27
CA LYS A 348 15.48 16.73 15.54
C LYS A 348 15.58 15.53 14.59
N VAL A 349 14.70 14.58 14.77
CA VAL A 349 14.56 13.45 13.85
C VAL A 349 13.72 13.92 12.67
N THR A 350 14.29 13.87 11.48
CA THR A 350 13.64 14.33 10.24
C THR A 350 12.90 13.16 9.58
N TYR A 351 13.49 11.95 9.63
CA TYR A 351 12.92 10.77 9.01
C TYR A 351 13.41 9.49 9.70
N GLU A 352 12.53 8.50 9.82
CA GLU A 352 12.86 7.17 10.38
C GLU A 352 12.54 6.09 9.34
N TYR A 353 13.50 5.20 9.05
CA TYR A 353 13.35 4.14 8.08
C TYR A 353 14.21 2.91 8.43
N GLN A 354 13.60 1.73 8.43
CA GLN A 354 14.28 0.44 8.66
C GLN A 354 15.16 0.40 9.92
N GLY A 355 14.69 0.99 11.04
CA GLY A 355 15.46 1.02 12.28
C GLY A 355 16.58 2.06 12.33
N ASN A 356 16.68 2.92 11.33
CA ASN A 356 17.59 4.07 11.29
C ASN A 356 16.81 5.38 11.34
N ALA A 357 17.41 6.42 11.89
CA ALA A 357 16.84 7.75 11.96
C ALA A 357 17.80 8.75 11.29
N ALA A 358 17.27 9.54 10.35
CA ALA A 358 17.95 10.72 9.83
C ALA A 358 17.75 11.88 10.81
N ILE A 359 18.84 12.46 11.29
CA ILE A 359 18.81 13.46 12.35
C ILE A 359 19.49 14.76 11.94
N THR A 360 19.13 15.83 12.64
CA THR A 360 19.81 17.12 12.59
C THR A 360 20.13 17.59 14.02
N GLY A 361 21.16 18.43 14.18
CA GLY A 361 21.60 18.94 15.49
C GLY A 361 22.93 18.34 15.99
N VAL A 362 23.58 17.53 15.15
CA VAL A 362 24.93 16.96 15.38
C VAL A 362 25.82 17.21 14.17
N GLU A 363 27.12 17.12 14.33
CA GLU A 363 28.10 17.35 13.26
C GLU A 363 28.68 16.03 12.75
N VAL A 364 29.12 16.03 11.50
CA VAL A 364 29.79 14.88 10.88
C VAL A 364 31.13 14.65 11.54
N GLY A 365 31.47 13.39 11.81
CA GLY A 365 32.71 13.00 12.50
C GLY A 365 32.58 12.97 14.03
N GLU A 366 31.48 13.42 14.62
CA GLU A 366 31.24 13.24 16.04
C GLU A 366 30.95 11.77 16.36
N ARG A 367 31.37 11.33 17.56
CA ARG A 367 31.06 10.00 18.08
C ARG A 367 29.81 10.02 18.92
N ILE A 368 28.86 9.15 18.64
CA ILE A 368 27.63 9.00 19.42
C ILE A 368 27.55 7.62 20.06
N VAL A 369 26.83 7.52 21.18
CA VAL A 369 26.56 6.24 21.86
C VAL A 369 25.35 5.57 21.25
N ILE A 370 25.52 4.30 20.82
CA ILE A 370 24.44 3.45 20.33
C ILE A 370 23.85 2.61 21.45
N GLU A 371 24.71 1.88 22.18
CA GLU A 371 24.32 0.95 23.24
C GLU A 371 24.97 1.31 24.58
N GLY A 372 24.37 0.85 25.68
CA GLY A 372 24.86 1.15 27.03
C GLY A 372 24.34 2.47 27.62
N LYS A 373 23.40 3.16 26.93
CA LYS A 373 22.88 4.47 27.32
C LYS A 373 22.04 4.49 28.59
N GLN A 374 21.52 3.33 29.06
CA GLN A 374 20.54 3.22 30.16
C GLN A 374 21.03 3.77 31.48
N ASN A 375 22.34 3.67 31.74
CA ASN A 375 22.98 4.12 32.98
C ASN A 375 23.85 5.35 32.79
N LEU A 376 23.84 5.97 31.60
CA LEU A 376 24.65 7.14 31.32
C LEU A 376 24.01 8.41 31.90
N ARG A 377 24.87 9.24 32.51
CA ARG A 377 24.54 10.60 32.91
C ARG A 377 25.48 11.58 32.20
N PRO A 378 25.03 12.80 31.89
CA PRO A 378 25.93 13.80 31.31
C PRO A 378 27.17 14.01 32.17
N GLY A 379 28.35 14.05 31.55
CA GLY A 379 29.65 14.25 32.22
C GLY A 379 30.35 12.97 32.70
N VAL A 380 29.76 11.81 32.59
CA VAL A 380 30.41 10.52 32.96
C VAL A 380 31.41 10.13 31.88
N LYS A 381 32.60 9.62 32.31
CA LYS A 381 33.60 9.02 31.42
C LYS A 381 33.15 7.64 30.98
N ILE A 382 33.31 7.35 29.72
CA ILE A 382 32.99 6.04 29.10
C ILE A 382 34.25 5.27 28.70
N ARG A 383 34.07 3.99 28.51
CA ARG A 383 35.04 3.10 27.85
C ARG A 383 34.33 2.52 26.60
N GLU A 384 34.99 2.64 25.46
CA GLU A 384 34.45 2.04 24.26
C GLU A 384 34.56 0.52 24.31
N ALA A 385 33.47 -0.17 24.08
CA ALA A 385 33.51 -1.60 23.81
C ALA A 385 34.13 -1.79 22.42
N LYS A 386 35.19 -2.58 22.33
CA LYS A 386 35.76 -2.97 21.05
C LYS A 386 34.68 -3.79 20.31
N VAL A 387 34.01 -3.17 19.34
CA VAL A 387 33.02 -3.87 18.50
C VAL A 387 33.77 -4.91 17.70
N THR A 388 33.64 -6.16 18.10
CA THR A 388 33.92 -7.28 17.18
C THR A 388 32.79 -7.23 16.17
N PRO A 389 33.03 -7.08 14.84
CA PRO A 389 31.98 -7.09 13.84
C PRO A 389 31.15 -8.37 14.02
N PRO A 390 29.81 -8.32 13.93
CA PRO A 390 29.00 -9.52 13.98
C PRO A 390 29.54 -10.46 12.90
N ALA A 391 29.94 -11.65 13.31
CA ALA A 391 30.37 -12.70 12.42
C ALA A 391 29.26 -12.89 11.37
N LYS A 392 29.61 -12.72 10.09
CA LYS A 392 28.77 -13.11 8.96
C LYS A 392 28.16 -14.47 9.29
N PRO A 393 26.86 -14.67 9.17
CA PRO A 393 26.29 -15.98 9.42
C PRO A 393 27.05 -16.99 8.59
N ALA A 394 27.73 -17.90 9.28
CA ALA A 394 28.42 -19.00 8.66
C ALA A 394 27.38 -19.79 7.88
N THR A 395 27.54 -19.81 6.57
CA THR A 395 26.85 -20.74 5.69
C THR A 395 27.18 -22.12 6.23
N ALA A 396 26.23 -22.74 6.91
CA ALA A 396 26.36 -24.12 7.34
C ALA A 396 26.37 -24.99 6.07
N GLU A 397 27.57 -25.27 5.59
CA GLU A 397 27.82 -26.34 4.65
C GLU A 397 27.48 -27.65 5.37
N SER A 398 26.25 -28.10 5.21
CA SER A 398 25.86 -29.45 5.61
C SER A 398 26.54 -30.45 4.69
N LYS A 399 27.62 -31.07 5.17
CA LYS A 399 28.16 -32.29 4.58
C LYS A 399 27.04 -33.34 4.46
N PRO A 400 26.91 -34.00 3.32
CA PRO A 400 25.97 -35.12 3.21
C PRO A 400 26.50 -36.28 4.06
N THR A 401 25.74 -36.66 5.06
CA THR A 401 25.97 -37.90 5.79
C THR A 401 25.30 -39.02 4.99
N ASP A 402 26.11 -39.89 4.44
CA ASP A 402 25.68 -41.16 3.84
C ASP A 402 24.87 -41.96 4.85
N VAL A 403 23.58 -42.05 4.67
CA VAL A 403 22.71 -42.99 5.37
C VAL A 403 22.36 -44.13 4.40
N LYS A 404 23.00 -45.25 4.63
CA LYS A 404 22.76 -46.55 4.02
C LYS A 404 21.27 -46.96 4.17
N PRO A 405 20.59 -47.44 3.12
CA PRO A 405 19.22 -47.90 3.25
C PRO A 405 19.15 -49.19 4.06
N SER A 406 18.35 -49.19 5.10
CA SER A 406 17.93 -50.41 5.80
C SER A 406 16.70 -50.96 5.12
N GLU A 407 16.85 -52.18 4.57
CA GLU A 407 15.76 -53.01 4.06
C GLU A 407 14.74 -53.30 5.15
N ALA A 408 13.49 -52.87 4.96
CA ALA A 408 12.35 -53.37 5.74
C ALA A 408 11.40 -54.16 4.82
N LYS A 409 11.25 -55.44 5.18
CA LYS A 409 10.35 -56.44 4.57
C LYS A 409 8.89 -55.96 4.57
N PRO A 410 8.10 -56.34 3.55
CA PRO A 410 6.66 -56.08 3.56
C PRO A 410 5.92 -57.11 4.44
N SER A 411 5.08 -56.62 5.32
CA SER A 411 4.09 -57.43 6.00
C SER A 411 2.75 -57.39 5.27
N GLU A 412 2.41 -58.54 4.82
CA GLU A 412 1.11 -58.96 4.25
C GLU A 412 0.02 -58.78 5.33
N SER A 413 -1.06 -58.08 5.06
CA SER A 413 -2.30 -58.18 5.82
C SER A 413 -3.49 -58.33 4.84
N LYS A 414 -4.16 -59.48 5.01
CA LYS A 414 -5.36 -59.97 4.34
C LYS A 414 -6.56 -59.04 4.45
N PRO A 415 -7.47 -59.08 3.48
CA PRO A 415 -8.76 -58.38 3.55
C PRO A 415 -9.76 -59.17 4.39
N THR A 416 -10.48 -58.46 5.26
CA THR A 416 -11.64 -58.99 5.93
C THR A 416 -12.90 -58.40 5.31
N GLU A 417 -13.60 -59.27 4.63
CA GLU A 417 -14.99 -59.15 4.22
C GLU A 417 -15.91 -59.25 5.46
N LYS A 418 -16.86 -58.34 5.61
CA LYS A 418 -18.19 -58.60 6.17
C LYS A 418 -19.16 -57.44 6.03
N LYS A 419 -20.22 -57.78 5.29
CA LYS A 419 -21.64 -57.46 5.38
C LYS A 419 -22.10 -56.01 5.26
#